data_95d9956135e44d906f8f438e27455e9f
#
_entry.id   95d9956135e44d906f8f438e27455e9f
#
_cell.length_a   1.000
_cell.length_b   1.000
_cell.length_c   1.000
_cell.angle_alpha   90.00
_cell.angle_beta   90.00
_cell.angle_gamma   90.00
#
_symmetry.space_group_name_H-M   'P 1'
#
loop_
_entity.id
_entity.type
_entity.pdbx_description
1 polymer ?
#
loop_
_entity_poly.entity_id
_entity_poly.type
_entity_poly.pdbx_seq_one_letter_code
_entity_poly.pdbx_strand_id
1 'polypeptide(L)'
;MPRFVITHARLPTDDAEGAHTGVETGAGGTWARAEPSWQIRGIAELDRDYLVEALGSDDLAEDAEQMAVRLANQRDTRKEVLLALDPDHGQDPAAVLGAAWLEFPATDNTHLARVSVIVRSTHRRRGIGSALWNRALRGIRGAGRAVVTAETCQRTEPEADSPDALAAPTGSGRVDAREPGVRFLRARGCTLAQVDRHSVQHLPLPDGLLAGLGGAAATRAGEDYELLSWTDAVPQRWLAGMAVLLRAMSTDAPTGALDYQEENWDSDRIRHGEQVLAASGMRSITTAARHARTGELAGYTEIHLDARKPQVAYQENTVVLTPHRGHRLGMLLKTTNLDLLAREAPLVRRVHTWNAQENEHMLAINVALGYHVASIWGAWQLGIS
;
A
#
# COMPACT_ATOMS: atom_id res chain seq x y z
N MET A 1 27.75 -15.53 20.15
CA MET A 1 26.92 -15.26 18.97
C MET A 1 25.54 -14.90 19.48
N PRO A 2 24.82 -13.91 18.93
CA PRO A 2 23.46 -13.62 19.35
C PRO A 2 22.62 -14.88 19.10
N ARG A 3 21.95 -15.40 20.11
CA ARG A 3 21.03 -16.52 19.97
C ARG A 3 19.73 -15.98 19.41
N PHE A 4 19.38 -16.32 18.19
CA PHE A 4 18.04 -16.17 17.63
C PHE A 4 17.72 -17.40 16.78
N VAL A 5 16.44 -17.69 16.68
CA VAL A 5 15.91 -18.80 15.85
C VAL A 5 15.03 -18.21 14.76
N ILE A 6 15.18 -18.70 13.51
CA ILE A 6 14.27 -18.31 12.42
C ILE A 6 13.21 -19.39 12.25
N THR A 7 11.95 -18.95 12.29
CA THR A 7 10.77 -19.80 12.08
C THR A 7 9.75 -19.10 11.19
N HIS A 8 8.77 -19.83 10.66
CA HIS A 8 7.59 -19.23 10.07
C HIS A 8 6.64 -18.75 11.19
N ALA A 9 6.00 -17.60 11.01
CA ALA A 9 4.91 -17.17 11.85
C ALA A 9 3.72 -18.13 11.63
N ARG A 10 2.98 -18.42 12.69
CA ARG A 10 1.65 -19.04 12.57
C ARG A 10 0.66 -18.01 12.09
N LEU A 11 0.09 -18.23 10.92
CA LEU A 11 -0.93 -17.35 10.36
C LEU A 11 -2.32 -17.77 10.85
N PRO A 12 -3.31 -16.88 10.86
CA PRO A 12 -4.67 -17.19 11.32
C PRO A 12 -5.35 -18.33 10.55
N THR A 13 -4.89 -18.63 9.33
CA THR A 13 -5.37 -19.77 8.52
C THR A 13 -4.86 -21.13 9.01
N ASP A 14 -3.73 -21.15 9.72
CA ASP A 14 -3.11 -22.41 10.18
C ASP A 14 -3.88 -23.05 11.34
N ASP A 15 -4.66 -22.26 12.08
CA ASP A 15 -5.46 -22.72 13.21
C ASP A 15 -6.84 -23.27 12.78
N ALA A 16 -7.26 -23.04 11.51
CA ALA A 16 -8.56 -23.49 10.99
C ALA A 16 -8.58 -24.98 10.60
N GLU A 17 -7.41 -25.59 10.35
CA GLU A 17 -7.32 -27.03 10.03
C GLU A 17 -7.52 -27.96 11.25
N GLY A 18 -7.47 -27.44 12.48
CA GLY A 18 -7.66 -28.18 13.72
C GLY A 18 -9.09 -28.19 14.28
N ALA A 19 -9.98 -27.36 13.77
CA ALA A 19 -11.37 -27.22 14.23
C ALA A 19 -12.37 -27.66 13.15
N HIS A 20 -12.39 -28.96 12.82
CA HIS A 20 -13.51 -29.59 12.12
C HIS A 20 -14.73 -29.70 13.04
N THR A 21 -15.43 -28.60 13.26
CA THR A 21 -16.83 -28.62 13.70
C THR A 21 -17.62 -27.75 12.72
N GLY A 22 -18.38 -28.45 11.87
CA GLY A 22 -19.28 -28.00 10.84
C GLY A 22 -19.78 -26.54 10.90
N VAL A 23 -19.27 -25.73 10.02
CA VAL A 23 -19.97 -24.52 9.56
C VAL A 23 -19.92 -24.56 8.03
N GLU A 24 -21.09 -24.70 7.42
CA GLU A 24 -21.30 -24.65 5.97
C GLU A 24 -20.74 -23.35 5.42
N THR A 25 -19.90 -23.45 4.39
CA THR A 25 -19.42 -22.35 3.58
C THR A 25 -20.54 -21.83 2.68
N GLY A 26 -21.43 -21.03 3.26
CA GLY A 26 -22.28 -20.11 2.51
C GLY A 26 -21.43 -18.94 1.99
N ALA A 27 -21.78 -18.39 0.82
CA ALA A 27 -21.16 -17.24 0.20
C ALA A 27 -21.28 -15.98 1.09
N GLY A 28 -20.40 -15.86 2.08
CA GLY A 28 -20.34 -14.83 3.11
C GLY A 28 -19.37 -15.30 4.19
N GLY A 29 -18.07 -15.45 3.83
CA GLY A 29 -17.04 -15.84 4.79
C GLY A 29 -17.01 -14.82 5.93
N THR A 30 -17.55 -15.22 7.08
CA THR A 30 -17.33 -14.50 8.33
C THR A 30 -15.86 -14.64 8.67
N TRP A 31 -15.09 -13.59 8.45
CA TRP A 31 -13.76 -13.42 9.02
C TRP A 31 -13.95 -13.43 10.54
N ALA A 32 -13.83 -14.61 11.15
CA ALA A 32 -13.91 -14.73 12.60
C ALA A 32 -12.81 -13.82 13.17
N ARG A 33 -13.19 -12.93 14.09
CA ARG A 33 -12.25 -12.13 14.89
C ARG A 33 -11.53 -13.08 15.85
N ALA A 34 -10.59 -13.87 15.31
CA ALA A 34 -9.65 -14.59 16.14
C ALA A 34 -8.72 -13.55 16.80
N GLU A 35 -8.52 -13.65 18.10
CA GLU A 35 -7.53 -12.80 18.77
C GLU A 35 -6.16 -13.00 18.12
N PRO A 36 -5.46 -11.89 17.74
CA PRO A 36 -4.14 -11.99 17.16
C PRO A 36 -3.19 -12.76 18.08
N SER A 37 -2.44 -13.71 17.53
CA SER A 37 -1.43 -14.45 18.27
C SER A 37 -0.35 -13.50 18.81
N TRP A 38 0.43 -13.95 19.80
CA TRP A 38 1.57 -13.18 20.29
C TRP A 38 2.58 -12.83 19.19
N GLN A 39 2.73 -13.71 18.19
CA GLN A 39 3.60 -13.45 17.04
C GLN A 39 3.09 -12.27 16.20
N ILE A 40 1.79 -12.24 15.89
CA ILE A 40 1.19 -11.14 15.12
C ILE A 40 1.27 -9.83 15.91
N ARG A 41 1.03 -9.86 17.23
CA ARG A 41 1.22 -8.67 18.08
C ARG A 41 2.66 -8.19 18.04
N GLY A 42 3.65 -9.09 18.13
CA GLY A 42 5.07 -8.73 18.06
C GLY A 42 5.49 -8.19 16.69
N ILE A 43 4.88 -8.67 15.60
CA ILE A 43 5.09 -8.14 14.25
C ILE A 43 4.51 -6.72 14.14
N ALA A 44 3.29 -6.49 14.64
CA ALA A 44 2.65 -5.18 14.60
C ALA A 44 3.43 -4.13 15.43
N GLU A 45 3.93 -4.52 16.60
CA GLU A 45 4.82 -3.66 17.40
C GLU A 45 6.12 -3.33 16.65
N LEU A 46 6.75 -4.34 16.02
CA LEU A 46 7.97 -4.16 15.26
C LEU A 46 7.78 -3.21 14.07
N ASP A 47 6.68 -3.34 13.36
CA ASP A 47 6.32 -2.47 12.22
C ASP A 47 6.06 -1.04 12.69
N ARG A 48 5.26 -0.86 13.73
CA ARG A 48 5.01 0.46 14.33
C ARG A 48 6.29 1.13 14.80
N ASP A 49 7.16 0.42 15.52
CA ASP A 49 8.41 0.98 16.03
C ASP A 49 9.32 1.41 14.86
N TYR A 50 9.35 0.63 13.77
CA TYR A 50 10.08 0.98 12.56
C TYR A 50 9.54 2.24 11.89
N LEU A 51 8.21 2.35 11.72
CA LEU A 51 7.59 3.50 11.08
C LEU A 51 7.76 4.78 11.91
N VAL A 52 7.61 4.69 13.24
CA VAL A 52 7.89 5.82 14.13
C VAL A 52 9.35 6.25 14.03
N GLU A 53 10.30 5.31 14.01
CA GLU A 53 11.73 5.64 13.82
C GLU A 53 11.99 6.29 12.46
N ALA A 54 11.48 5.68 11.38
CA ALA A 54 11.75 6.10 10.01
C ALA A 54 11.01 7.38 9.62
N LEU A 55 9.74 7.54 10.04
CA LEU A 55 8.86 8.61 9.57
C LEU A 55 8.47 9.62 10.66
N GLY A 56 8.61 9.25 11.94
CA GLY A 56 8.22 10.09 13.07
C GLY A 56 6.75 10.03 13.44
N SER A 57 5.98 9.11 12.84
CA SER A 57 4.55 8.90 13.06
C SER A 57 4.21 7.42 12.93
N ASP A 58 3.15 6.98 13.62
CA ASP A 58 2.54 5.67 13.47
C ASP A 58 1.27 5.70 12.60
N ASP A 59 1.03 6.80 11.88
CA ASP A 59 -0.13 6.94 11.01
C ASP A 59 -0.27 5.77 10.02
N LEU A 60 0.85 5.25 9.52
CA LEU A 60 0.89 4.17 8.54
C LEU A 60 0.97 2.76 9.15
N ALA A 61 1.13 2.63 10.46
CA ALA A 61 1.24 1.33 11.12
C ALA A 61 -0.12 0.62 11.17
N GLU A 62 -0.14 -0.66 10.83
CA GLU A 62 -1.29 -1.52 11.08
C GLU A 62 -1.29 -1.99 12.54
N ASP A 63 -2.46 -2.12 13.15
CA ASP A 63 -2.56 -2.84 14.42
C ASP A 63 -2.55 -4.36 14.21
N ALA A 64 -2.48 -5.11 15.30
CA ALA A 64 -2.39 -6.57 15.23
C ALA A 64 -3.64 -7.23 14.62
N GLU A 65 -4.81 -6.63 14.76
CA GLU A 65 -6.08 -7.15 14.21
C GLU A 65 -6.14 -6.92 12.70
N GLN A 66 -5.77 -5.73 12.22
CA GLN A 66 -5.64 -5.42 10.79
C GLN A 66 -4.63 -6.35 10.13
N MET A 67 -3.47 -6.50 10.77
CA MET A 67 -2.41 -7.39 10.28
C MET A 67 -2.87 -8.85 10.22
N ALA A 68 -3.63 -9.32 11.23
CA ALA A 68 -4.20 -10.67 11.23
C ALA A 68 -5.14 -10.89 10.04
N VAL A 69 -6.05 -9.94 9.75
CA VAL A 69 -6.96 -9.99 8.59
C VAL A 69 -6.16 -10.00 7.29
N ARG A 70 -5.18 -9.10 7.15
CA ARG A 70 -4.34 -9.03 5.95
C ARG A 70 -3.57 -10.34 5.72
N LEU A 71 -3.01 -10.92 6.77
CA LEU A 71 -2.27 -12.18 6.69
C LEU A 71 -3.18 -13.40 6.48
N ALA A 72 -4.44 -13.36 6.95
CA ALA A 72 -5.41 -14.41 6.67
C ALA A 72 -5.90 -14.43 5.22
N ASN A 73 -5.85 -13.27 4.53
CA ASN A 73 -6.23 -13.20 3.12
C ASN A 73 -5.11 -13.73 2.23
N GLN A 74 -5.30 -14.97 1.73
CA GLN A 74 -4.34 -15.70 0.88
C GLN A 74 -4.81 -15.86 -0.58
N ARG A 75 -5.93 -15.23 -0.96
CA ARG A 75 -6.60 -15.50 -2.25
C ARG A 75 -5.77 -15.03 -3.46
N ASP A 76 -5.58 -13.72 -3.59
CA ASP A 76 -4.92 -13.13 -4.78
C ASP A 76 -3.41 -12.96 -4.58
N THR A 77 -2.96 -13.04 -3.33
CA THR A 77 -1.55 -12.98 -2.94
C THR A 77 -1.31 -13.90 -1.76
N ARG A 78 -0.50 -14.93 -1.96
CA ARG A 78 -0.03 -15.78 -0.86
C ARG A 78 0.99 -15.02 -0.02
N LYS A 79 0.81 -15.05 1.28
CA LYS A 79 1.64 -14.32 2.25
C LYS A 79 2.28 -15.28 3.24
N GLU A 80 3.54 -15.03 3.55
CA GLU A 80 4.30 -15.74 4.58
C GLU A 80 5.06 -14.73 5.42
N VAL A 81 5.29 -15.03 6.68
CA VAL A 81 6.15 -14.22 7.55
C VAL A 81 7.20 -15.12 8.20
N LEU A 82 8.46 -14.76 8.03
CA LEU A 82 9.58 -15.36 8.76
C LEU A 82 9.90 -14.49 9.96
N LEU A 83 10.05 -15.12 11.13
CA LEU A 83 10.39 -14.45 12.38
C LEU A 83 11.79 -14.82 12.84
N ALA A 84 12.54 -13.84 13.29
CA ALA A 84 13.72 -14.04 14.12
C ALA A 84 13.29 -13.86 15.58
N LEU A 85 13.31 -14.95 16.34
CA LEU A 85 12.84 -14.99 17.71
C LEU A 85 14.00 -15.10 18.70
N ASP A 86 13.88 -14.41 19.83
CA ASP A 86 14.68 -14.66 21.02
C ASP A 86 14.16 -15.92 21.74
N PRO A 87 14.94 -17.01 21.81
CA PRO A 87 14.48 -18.24 22.42
C PRO A 87 14.28 -18.15 23.93
N ASP A 88 14.84 -17.13 24.58
CA ASP A 88 14.78 -16.97 26.03
C ASP A 88 13.53 -16.19 26.50
N HIS A 89 12.75 -15.59 25.56
CA HIS A 89 11.55 -14.78 25.88
C HIS A 89 10.21 -15.54 25.78
N GLY A 90 10.20 -16.83 25.39
CA GLY A 90 8.97 -17.62 25.33
C GLY A 90 7.96 -17.10 24.31
N GLN A 91 6.66 -17.17 24.64
CA GLN A 91 5.55 -16.72 23.78
C GLN A 91 5.15 -15.27 24.09
N ASP A 92 6.09 -14.36 23.97
CA ASP A 92 5.92 -12.93 24.24
C ASP A 92 6.12 -12.13 22.94
N PRO A 93 5.32 -11.11 22.64
CA PRO A 93 5.55 -10.19 21.52
C PRO A 93 6.98 -9.63 21.47
N ALA A 94 7.59 -9.37 22.64
CA ALA A 94 8.97 -8.89 22.73
C ALA A 94 10.01 -9.90 22.23
N ALA A 95 9.67 -11.19 22.14
CA ALA A 95 10.54 -12.22 21.54
C ALA A 95 10.79 -12.00 20.04
N VAL A 96 9.94 -11.21 19.35
CA VAL A 96 10.10 -10.91 17.92
C VAL A 96 11.19 -9.86 17.75
N LEU A 97 12.40 -10.30 17.39
CA LEU A 97 13.58 -9.46 17.17
C LEU A 97 13.63 -8.88 15.75
N GLY A 98 12.96 -9.54 14.81
CA GLY A 98 12.86 -9.11 13.42
C GLY A 98 11.92 -10.02 12.64
N ALA A 99 11.44 -9.51 11.52
CA ALA A 99 10.54 -10.22 10.62
C ALA A 99 10.92 -9.99 9.16
N ALA A 100 10.61 -10.98 8.31
CA ALA A 100 10.58 -10.82 6.86
C ALA A 100 9.20 -11.23 6.37
N TRP A 101 8.50 -10.29 5.73
CA TRP A 101 7.24 -10.52 5.03
C TRP A 101 7.55 -10.93 3.61
N LEU A 102 6.88 -11.97 3.14
CA LEU A 102 6.95 -12.45 1.77
C LEU A 102 5.56 -12.43 1.18
N GLU A 103 5.41 -11.80 0.03
CA GLU A 103 4.16 -11.79 -0.71
C GLU A 103 4.41 -12.37 -2.10
N PHE A 104 3.56 -13.32 -2.47
CA PHE A 104 3.64 -14.06 -3.71
C PHE A 104 2.34 -13.85 -4.48
N PRO A 105 2.29 -12.92 -5.45
CA PRO A 105 1.12 -12.78 -6.32
C PRO A 105 0.70 -14.14 -6.91
N ALA A 106 -0.61 -14.44 -6.88
CA ALA A 106 -1.15 -15.75 -7.23
C ALA A 106 -1.90 -15.76 -8.57
N THR A 107 -2.44 -14.62 -8.98
CA THR A 107 -3.24 -14.48 -10.20
C THR A 107 -2.50 -13.74 -11.31
N ASP A 108 -1.90 -12.61 -10.97
CA ASP A 108 -1.13 -11.75 -11.89
C ASP A 108 0.30 -11.64 -11.39
N ASN A 109 1.22 -11.17 -12.22
CA ASN A 109 2.62 -10.92 -11.80
C ASN A 109 3.25 -12.11 -11.06
N THR A 110 2.88 -13.32 -11.45
CA THR A 110 3.26 -14.57 -10.76
C THR A 110 4.76 -14.89 -10.82
N HIS A 111 5.54 -14.14 -11.58
CA HIS A 111 6.99 -14.19 -11.62
C HIS A 111 7.65 -13.38 -10.49
N LEU A 112 6.86 -12.51 -9.82
CA LEU A 112 7.34 -11.63 -8.76
C LEU A 112 7.20 -12.27 -7.35
N ALA A 113 8.03 -11.80 -6.43
CA ALA A 113 7.80 -11.88 -4.99
C ALA A 113 8.21 -10.56 -4.34
N ARG A 114 7.40 -10.04 -3.41
CA ARG A 114 7.78 -8.88 -2.59
C ARG A 114 8.39 -9.35 -1.28
N VAL A 115 9.45 -8.68 -0.83
CA VAL A 115 10.10 -8.93 0.46
C VAL A 115 10.27 -7.62 1.22
N SER A 116 9.81 -7.60 2.46
CA SER A 116 10.15 -6.56 3.43
C SER A 116 10.87 -7.18 4.63
N VAL A 117 11.96 -6.57 5.09
CA VAL A 117 12.74 -7.06 6.24
C VAL A 117 12.90 -5.94 7.26
N ILE A 118 12.35 -6.15 8.45
CA ILE A 118 12.50 -5.25 9.58
C ILE A 118 13.21 -5.96 10.73
N VAL A 119 14.11 -5.24 11.42
CA VAL A 119 14.81 -5.72 12.62
C VAL A 119 14.72 -4.63 13.68
N ARG A 120 14.34 -5.01 14.92
CA ARG A 120 14.31 -4.08 16.07
C ARG A 120 15.62 -3.30 16.12
N SER A 121 15.54 -1.99 16.31
CA SER A 121 16.69 -1.07 16.28
C SER A 121 17.83 -1.54 17.21
N THR A 122 17.49 -1.99 18.43
CA THR A 122 18.44 -2.50 19.44
C THR A 122 19.11 -3.82 19.05
N HIS A 123 18.61 -4.52 18.02
CA HIS A 123 19.12 -5.83 17.58
C HIS A 123 19.71 -5.80 16.17
N ARG A 124 19.79 -4.62 15.55
CA ARG A 124 20.46 -4.43 14.24
C ARG A 124 21.97 -4.73 14.33
N ARG A 125 22.58 -4.99 13.17
CA ARG A 125 24.03 -5.29 13.02
C ARG A 125 24.49 -6.58 13.73
N ARG A 126 23.57 -7.46 14.09
CA ARG A 126 23.83 -8.77 14.69
C ARG A 126 23.59 -9.95 13.74
N GLY A 127 23.43 -9.69 12.43
CA GLY A 127 23.24 -10.72 11.40
C GLY A 127 21.76 -11.12 11.17
N ILE A 128 20.80 -10.66 11.99
CA ILE A 128 19.39 -11.07 11.91
C ILE A 128 18.79 -10.77 10.53
N GLY A 129 18.90 -9.53 10.05
CA GLY A 129 18.36 -9.15 8.73
C GLY A 129 18.96 -9.97 7.59
N SER A 130 20.27 -10.29 7.66
CA SER A 130 20.92 -11.14 6.66
C SER A 130 20.40 -12.57 6.68
N ALA A 131 20.17 -13.12 7.87
CA ALA A 131 19.65 -14.48 8.03
C ALA A 131 18.19 -14.58 7.54
N LEU A 132 17.33 -13.58 7.86
CA LEU A 132 15.96 -13.47 7.37
C LEU A 132 15.94 -13.36 5.83
N TRP A 133 16.69 -12.45 5.25
CA TRP A 133 16.79 -12.28 3.81
C TRP A 133 17.21 -13.56 3.09
N ASN A 134 18.28 -14.21 3.57
CA ASN A 134 18.78 -15.45 2.96
C ASN A 134 17.76 -16.59 3.06
N ARG A 135 16.98 -16.64 4.15
CA ARG A 135 15.90 -17.63 4.29
C ARG A 135 14.73 -17.31 3.37
N ALA A 136 14.36 -16.02 3.25
CA ALA A 136 13.35 -15.52 2.32
C ALA A 136 13.70 -15.87 0.88
N LEU A 137 14.91 -15.55 0.42
CA LEU A 137 15.35 -15.85 -0.95
C LEU A 137 15.31 -17.35 -1.28
N ARG A 138 15.63 -18.23 -0.33
CA ARG A 138 15.50 -19.68 -0.54
C ARG A 138 14.02 -20.08 -0.76
N GLY A 139 13.10 -19.51 0.03
CA GLY A 139 11.66 -19.75 -0.13
C GLY A 139 11.14 -19.25 -1.47
N ILE A 140 11.57 -18.04 -1.87
CA ILE A 140 11.17 -17.40 -3.12
C ILE A 140 11.66 -18.20 -4.33
N ARG A 141 12.93 -18.64 -4.34
CA ARG A 141 13.46 -19.53 -5.40
C ARG A 141 12.70 -20.86 -5.42
N GLY A 142 12.45 -21.45 -4.26
CA GLY A 142 11.66 -22.68 -4.14
C GLY A 142 10.23 -22.55 -4.66
N ALA A 143 9.69 -21.33 -4.63
CA ALA A 143 8.37 -21.00 -5.21
C ALA A 143 8.44 -20.66 -6.71
N GLY A 144 9.60 -20.78 -7.36
CA GLY A 144 9.76 -20.54 -8.79
C GLY A 144 9.64 -19.08 -9.20
N ARG A 145 9.86 -18.11 -8.29
CA ARG A 145 9.81 -16.69 -8.63
C ARG A 145 11.14 -16.25 -9.25
N ALA A 146 11.06 -15.37 -10.23
CA ALA A 146 12.22 -14.89 -10.99
C ALA A 146 12.70 -13.51 -10.53
N VAL A 147 11.81 -12.71 -9.94
CA VAL A 147 12.10 -11.33 -9.56
C VAL A 147 11.63 -11.08 -8.13
N VAL A 148 12.48 -10.40 -7.36
CA VAL A 148 12.19 -9.93 -6.01
C VAL A 148 12.06 -8.42 -6.04
N THR A 149 10.99 -7.88 -5.44
CA THR A 149 10.83 -6.46 -5.17
C THR A 149 10.93 -6.18 -3.68
N ALA A 150 11.47 -5.02 -3.32
CA ALA A 150 11.60 -4.56 -1.95
C ALA A 150 11.46 -3.04 -1.89
N GLU A 151 11.21 -2.49 -0.70
CA GLU A 151 11.07 -1.05 -0.51
C GLU A 151 11.97 -0.55 0.61
N THR A 152 12.37 0.71 0.50
CA THR A 152 13.01 1.49 1.57
C THR A 152 12.30 2.80 1.75
N CYS A 153 12.23 3.33 2.97
CA CYS A 153 11.73 4.68 3.19
C CYS A 153 12.74 5.52 3.96
N GLN A 154 12.70 6.83 3.71
CA GLN A 154 13.52 7.84 4.35
C GLN A 154 12.77 9.16 4.43
N ARG A 155 13.10 10.01 5.41
CA ARG A 155 12.36 11.28 5.64
C ARG A 155 12.53 12.30 4.53
N THR A 156 13.74 12.43 4.00
CA THR A 156 14.07 13.50 3.05
C THR A 156 14.77 12.96 1.83
N GLU A 157 14.54 13.59 0.68
CA GLU A 157 15.31 13.36 -0.53
C GLU A 157 16.69 14.01 -0.37
N PRO A 158 17.80 13.34 -0.72
CA PRO A 158 19.12 13.98 -0.71
C PRO A 158 19.23 15.03 -1.83
N GLU A 159 20.03 16.07 -1.58
CA GLU A 159 20.35 17.07 -2.60
C GLU A 159 20.97 16.42 -3.84
N ALA A 160 20.72 17.01 -5.01
CA ALA A 160 21.12 16.41 -6.28
C ALA A 160 22.65 16.30 -6.45
N ASP A 161 23.39 17.21 -5.84
CA ASP A 161 24.86 17.26 -5.85
C ASP A 161 25.51 16.49 -4.69
N SER A 162 24.70 15.86 -3.81
CA SER A 162 25.23 15.03 -2.74
C SER A 162 25.97 13.80 -3.31
N PRO A 163 27.19 13.49 -2.84
CA PRO A 163 27.93 12.31 -3.27
C PRO A 163 27.22 10.99 -2.87
N ASP A 164 26.30 11.07 -1.93
CA ASP A 164 25.53 9.92 -1.44
C ASP A 164 24.14 9.83 -2.11
N ALA A 165 23.80 10.76 -3.02
CA ALA A 165 22.54 10.71 -3.76
C ALA A 165 22.55 9.58 -4.79
N LEU A 166 21.63 8.64 -4.66
CA LEU A 166 21.40 7.58 -5.64
C LEU A 166 20.12 7.90 -6.41
N ALA A 167 20.27 8.32 -7.66
CA ALA A 167 19.16 8.65 -8.54
C ALA A 167 18.45 7.39 -9.06
N ALA A 168 17.13 7.46 -9.23
CA ALA A 168 16.37 6.44 -9.93
C ALA A 168 16.69 6.46 -11.44
N PRO A 169 16.61 5.30 -12.14
CA PRO A 169 16.85 5.23 -13.58
C PRO A 169 15.80 5.99 -14.41
N THR A 170 14.64 6.32 -13.81
CA THR A 170 13.61 7.17 -14.41
C THR A 170 14.06 8.62 -14.62
N GLY A 171 15.17 9.04 -14.00
CA GLY A 171 15.64 10.43 -13.99
C GLY A 171 14.94 11.29 -12.94
N SER A 172 13.98 10.75 -12.19
CA SER A 172 13.20 11.47 -11.18
C SER A 172 13.33 10.78 -9.83
N GLY A 173 13.66 11.57 -8.79
CA GLY A 173 13.79 11.11 -7.42
C GLY A 173 15.14 10.45 -7.08
N ARG A 174 15.51 10.56 -5.80
CA ARG A 174 16.77 10.07 -5.25
C ARG A 174 16.57 9.50 -3.85
N VAL A 175 17.38 8.51 -3.51
CA VAL A 175 17.51 7.99 -2.14
C VAL A 175 18.93 8.21 -1.63
N ASP A 176 19.09 8.35 -0.31
CA ASP A 176 20.42 8.47 0.32
C ASP A 176 21.08 7.09 0.41
N ALA A 177 22.23 6.93 -0.25
CA ALA A 177 23.00 5.69 -0.25
C ALA A 177 23.51 5.27 1.14
N ARG A 178 23.52 6.19 2.13
CA ARG A 178 23.92 5.92 3.52
C ARG A 178 22.81 5.33 4.36
N GLU A 179 21.54 5.46 3.94
CA GLU A 179 20.41 4.91 4.68
C GLU A 179 20.58 3.40 4.91
N PRO A 180 20.32 2.90 6.12
CA PRO A 180 20.54 1.50 6.46
C PRO A 180 19.82 0.52 5.53
N GLY A 181 18.57 0.81 5.14
CA GLY A 181 17.79 0.00 4.20
C GLY A 181 18.40 0.00 2.80
N VAL A 182 18.81 1.16 2.30
CA VAL A 182 19.46 1.32 0.99
C VAL A 182 20.78 0.53 0.93
N ARG A 183 21.63 0.68 1.96
CA ARG A 183 22.88 -0.09 2.07
C ARG A 183 22.61 -1.59 2.14
N PHE A 184 21.55 -1.99 2.86
CA PHE A 184 21.21 -3.40 3.01
C PHE A 184 20.82 -4.03 1.67
N LEU A 185 19.96 -3.37 0.88
CA LEU A 185 19.50 -3.88 -0.42
C LEU A 185 20.60 -3.83 -1.48
N ARG A 186 21.36 -2.74 -1.57
CA ARG A 186 22.50 -2.64 -2.50
C ARG A 186 23.55 -3.72 -2.27
N ALA A 187 23.88 -4.00 -1.02
CA ALA A 187 24.84 -5.07 -0.69
C ALA A 187 24.34 -6.48 -1.07
N ARG A 188 23.07 -6.62 -1.47
CA ARG A 188 22.44 -7.86 -1.93
C ARG A 188 22.20 -7.90 -3.44
N GLY A 189 22.69 -6.90 -4.15
CA GLY A 189 22.55 -6.80 -5.59
C GLY A 189 21.21 -6.26 -6.07
N CYS A 190 20.37 -5.73 -5.16
CA CYS A 190 19.17 -5.03 -5.57
C CYS A 190 19.51 -3.71 -6.26
N THR A 191 18.78 -3.38 -7.32
CA THR A 191 18.88 -2.12 -8.05
C THR A 191 17.67 -1.24 -7.75
N LEU A 192 17.89 0.06 -7.58
CA LEU A 192 16.80 1.04 -7.46
C LEU A 192 16.07 1.11 -8.79
N ALA A 193 14.77 0.91 -8.80
CA ALA A 193 13.94 0.91 -10.01
C ALA A 193 13.09 2.17 -10.12
N GLN A 194 12.60 2.70 -8.98
CA GLN A 194 11.73 3.86 -8.93
C GLN A 194 11.88 4.56 -7.58
N VAL A 195 11.48 5.81 -7.52
CA VAL A 195 11.34 6.57 -6.27
C VAL A 195 9.94 7.14 -6.20
N ASP A 196 9.25 6.87 -5.10
CA ASP A 196 7.94 7.40 -4.82
C ASP A 196 8.02 8.53 -3.79
N ARG A 197 7.16 9.51 -3.97
CA ARG A 197 6.91 10.58 -3.04
C ARG A 197 5.69 10.23 -2.18
N HIS A 198 5.91 10.00 -0.90
CA HIS A 198 4.85 10.01 0.09
C HIS A 198 4.56 11.45 0.48
N SER A 199 3.32 11.85 0.34
CA SER A 199 2.85 13.21 0.64
C SER A 199 1.69 13.19 1.61
N VAL A 200 1.56 14.26 2.39
CA VAL A 200 0.49 14.43 3.38
C VAL A 200 -0.22 15.75 3.12
N GLN A 201 -1.54 15.72 3.14
CA GLN A 201 -2.41 16.89 3.14
C GLN A 201 -2.94 17.10 4.56
N HIS A 202 -2.83 18.31 5.09
CA HIS A 202 -3.43 18.67 6.37
C HIS A 202 -4.82 19.28 6.18
N LEU A 203 -5.76 18.87 7.02
CA LEU A 203 -7.13 19.34 7.05
C LEU A 203 -7.44 20.13 8.34
N PRO A 204 -8.31 21.16 8.29
CA PRO A 204 -9.04 21.61 7.13
C PRO A 204 -8.17 22.36 6.12
N LEU A 205 -8.56 22.34 4.86
CA LEU A 205 -7.95 23.15 3.81
C LEU A 205 -8.32 24.61 3.95
N PRO A 206 -7.54 25.54 3.34
CA PRO A 206 -7.91 26.94 3.27
C PRO A 206 -9.30 27.15 2.66
N ASP A 207 -10.05 28.10 3.22
CA ASP A 207 -11.38 28.43 2.75
C ASP A 207 -11.40 28.75 1.25
N GLY A 208 -12.36 28.19 0.54
CA GLY A 208 -12.55 28.39 -0.89
C GLY A 208 -11.60 27.60 -1.81
N LEU A 209 -10.56 26.95 -1.30
CA LEU A 209 -9.60 26.21 -2.14
C LEU A 209 -10.29 25.11 -2.95
N LEU A 210 -11.04 24.23 -2.28
CA LEU A 210 -11.75 23.12 -2.95
C LEU A 210 -12.80 23.64 -3.93
N ALA A 211 -13.58 24.65 -3.52
CA ALA A 211 -14.60 25.25 -4.39
C ALA A 211 -13.99 25.90 -5.64
N GLY A 212 -12.85 26.60 -5.50
CA GLY A 212 -12.15 27.21 -6.62
C GLY A 212 -11.57 26.19 -7.60
N LEU A 213 -10.84 25.21 -7.09
CA LEU A 213 -10.23 24.15 -7.92
C LEU A 213 -11.28 23.26 -8.56
N GLY A 214 -12.30 22.84 -7.80
CA GLY A 214 -13.40 22.00 -8.26
C GLY A 214 -14.26 22.74 -9.29
N GLY A 215 -14.61 24.01 -9.06
CA GLY A 215 -15.36 24.82 -10.00
C GLY A 215 -14.64 25.01 -11.35
N ALA A 216 -13.35 25.32 -11.31
CA ALA A 216 -12.53 25.41 -12.52
C ALA A 216 -12.41 24.06 -13.27
N ALA A 217 -12.34 22.96 -12.52
CA ALA A 217 -12.31 21.62 -13.09
C ALA A 217 -13.68 21.24 -13.70
N ALA A 218 -14.78 21.51 -13.00
CA ALA A 218 -16.14 21.28 -13.48
C ALA A 218 -16.43 22.06 -14.78
N THR A 219 -16.04 23.35 -14.83
CA THR A 219 -16.17 24.17 -16.04
C THR A 219 -15.43 23.55 -17.22
N ARG A 220 -14.23 22.97 -16.99
CA ARG A 220 -13.43 22.33 -18.06
C ARG A 220 -14.00 20.96 -18.46
N ALA A 221 -14.56 20.20 -17.54
CA ALA A 221 -15.22 18.93 -17.81
C ALA A 221 -16.52 19.12 -18.61
N GLY A 222 -17.24 20.22 -18.37
CA GLY A 222 -18.50 20.54 -19.04
C GLY A 222 -19.62 19.57 -18.63
N GLU A 223 -20.63 19.46 -19.51
CA GLU A 223 -21.79 18.59 -19.30
C GLU A 223 -21.57 17.14 -19.75
N ASP A 224 -20.38 16.83 -20.28
CA ASP A 224 -20.05 15.50 -20.77
C ASP A 224 -19.85 14.46 -19.66
N TYR A 225 -19.72 14.90 -18.40
CA TYR A 225 -19.42 14.02 -17.28
C TYR A 225 -20.35 14.26 -16.09
N GLU A 226 -20.88 13.16 -15.57
CA GLU A 226 -21.66 13.09 -14.35
C GLU A 226 -20.82 12.49 -13.23
N LEU A 227 -20.83 13.09 -12.05
CA LEU A 227 -20.13 12.56 -10.87
C LEU A 227 -21.05 11.64 -10.07
N LEU A 228 -20.52 10.50 -9.71
CA LEU A 228 -21.15 9.46 -8.91
C LEU A 228 -20.29 9.25 -7.66
N SER A 229 -20.90 9.27 -6.49
CA SER A 229 -20.17 9.00 -5.24
C SER A 229 -20.88 7.93 -4.42
N TRP A 230 -20.09 7.13 -3.72
CA TRP A 230 -20.58 6.10 -2.80
C TRP A 230 -19.57 5.84 -1.69
N THR A 231 -20.01 5.16 -0.64
CA THR A 231 -19.16 4.67 0.45
C THR A 231 -19.16 3.14 0.47
N ASP A 232 -18.05 2.59 0.88
CA ASP A 232 -17.80 1.15 1.09
C ASP A 232 -17.94 0.32 -0.20
N ALA A 233 -19.12 -0.17 -0.55
CA ALA A 233 -19.27 -1.09 -1.66
C ALA A 233 -19.62 -0.38 -2.99
N VAL A 234 -18.94 -0.75 -4.05
CA VAL A 234 -19.27 -0.31 -5.42
C VAL A 234 -20.71 -0.75 -5.76
N PRO A 235 -21.59 0.15 -6.20
CA PRO A 235 -22.93 -0.24 -6.63
C PRO A 235 -22.88 -1.31 -7.74
N GLN A 236 -23.72 -2.34 -7.64
CA GLN A 236 -23.68 -3.53 -8.52
C GLN A 236 -23.59 -3.17 -10.01
N ARG A 237 -24.33 -2.15 -10.44
CA ARG A 237 -24.36 -1.69 -11.83
C ARG A 237 -23.02 -1.13 -12.33
N TRP A 238 -22.11 -0.75 -11.43
CA TRP A 238 -20.82 -0.14 -11.78
C TRP A 238 -19.62 -1.10 -11.66
N LEU A 239 -19.80 -2.32 -11.17
CA LEU A 239 -18.70 -3.28 -10.97
C LEU A 239 -17.89 -3.53 -12.22
N ALA A 240 -18.55 -3.78 -13.35
CA ALA A 240 -17.85 -4.01 -14.61
C ALA A 240 -17.04 -2.78 -15.06
N GLY A 241 -17.60 -1.57 -14.90
CA GLY A 241 -16.87 -0.33 -15.19
C GLY A 241 -15.71 -0.08 -14.24
N MET A 242 -15.86 -0.38 -12.95
CA MET A 242 -14.77 -0.29 -11.97
C MET A 242 -13.64 -1.29 -12.29
N ALA A 243 -13.97 -2.51 -12.73
CA ALA A 243 -12.96 -3.48 -13.14
C ALA A 243 -12.08 -2.96 -14.30
N VAL A 244 -12.68 -2.22 -15.26
CA VAL A 244 -11.92 -1.55 -16.34
C VAL A 244 -10.99 -0.48 -15.76
N LEU A 245 -11.46 0.35 -14.83
CA LEU A 245 -10.65 1.41 -14.21
C LEU A 245 -9.51 0.86 -13.37
N LEU A 246 -9.75 -0.20 -12.59
CA LEU A 246 -8.74 -0.86 -11.77
C LEU A 246 -7.66 -1.53 -12.63
N ARG A 247 -8.06 -2.17 -13.74
CA ARG A 247 -7.11 -2.70 -14.72
C ARG A 247 -6.24 -1.60 -15.32
N ALA A 248 -6.86 -0.50 -15.76
CA ALA A 248 -6.13 0.64 -16.30
C ALA A 248 -5.15 1.24 -15.28
N MET A 249 -5.50 1.24 -13.99
CA MET A 249 -4.61 1.73 -12.93
C MET A 249 -3.30 0.94 -12.87
N SER A 250 -3.33 -0.38 -13.10
CA SER A 250 -2.14 -1.23 -13.05
C SER A 250 -1.11 -0.94 -14.16
N THR A 251 -1.52 -0.27 -15.24
CA THR A 251 -0.65 0.04 -16.40
C THR A 251 -0.48 1.53 -16.67
N ASP A 252 -1.42 2.36 -16.24
CA ASP A 252 -1.42 3.81 -16.50
C ASP A 252 -0.55 4.59 -15.49
N ALA A 253 -0.34 4.04 -14.28
CA ALA A 253 0.60 4.59 -13.32
C ALA A 253 2.04 4.26 -13.75
N PRO A 254 2.98 5.23 -13.70
CA PRO A 254 4.37 4.93 -13.96
C PRO A 254 4.91 3.86 -12.99
N THR A 255 5.59 2.85 -13.51
CA THR A 255 6.21 1.76 -12.74
C THR A 255 7.73 1.82 -12.76
N GLY A 256 8.31 2.85 -13.40
CA GLY A 256 9.74 3.00 -13.54
C GLY A 256 10.37 1.80 -14.25
N ALA A 257 11.40 1.21 -13.63
CA ALA A 257 12.06 0.01 -14.13
C ALA A 257 11.58 -1.28 -13.44
N LEU A 258 10.45 -1.23 -12.72
CA LEU A 258 9.85 -2.41 -12.09
C LEU A 258 9.20 -3.32 -13.15
N ASP A 259 9.39 -4.62 -12.98
CA ASP A 259 8.83 -5.65 -13.89
C ASP A 259 7.38 -5.99 -13.51
N TYR A 260 6.49 -4.99 -13.59
CA TYR A 260 5.05 -5.16 -13.37
C TYR A 260 4.32 -5.36 -14.69
N GLN A 261 3.32 -6.24 -14.68
CA GLN A 261 2.43 -6.52 -15.80
C GLN A 261 1.00 -6.13 -15.46
N GLU A 262 0.14 -6.01 -16.47
CA GLU A 262 -1.28 -5.72 -16.32
C GLU A 262 -1.95 -6.73 -15.38
N GLU A 263 -2.77 -6.23 -14.48
CA GLU A 263 -3.55 -7.04 -13.56
C GLU A 263 -4.95 -7.34 -14.13
N ASN A 264 -5.44 -8.55 -13.85
CA ASN A 264 -6.81 -8.93 -14.20
C ASN A 264 -7.75 -8.57 -13.05
N TRP A 265 -8.70 -7.69 -13.35
CA TRP A 265 -9.73 -7.28 -12.42
C TRP A 265 -11.12 -7.69 -12.92
N ASP A 266 -11.91 -8.27 -12.03
CA ASP A 266 -13.31 -8.61 -12.24
C ASP A 266 -14.17 -8.23 -11.03
N SER A 267 -15.48 -8.44 -11.13
CA SER A 267 -16.42 -8.12 -10.08
C SER A 267 -16.17 -8.90 -8.79
N ASP A 268 -15.73 -10.15 -8.88
CA ASP A 268 -15.50 -11.02 -7.72
C ASP A 268 -14.25 -10.57 -6.95
N ARG A 269 -13.19 -10.16 -7.65
CA ARG A 269 -11.98 -9.60 -7.03
C ARG A 269 -12.29 -8.27 -6.33
N ILE A 270 -13.13 -7.41 -6.94
CA ILE A 270 -13.58 -6.17 -6.29
C ILE A 270 -14.36 -6.49 -5.02
N ARG A 271 -15.37 -7.36 -5.07
CA ARG A 271 -16.17 -7.75 -3.90
C ARG A 271 -15.33 -8.35 -2.79
N HIS A 272 -14.35 -9.18 -3.16
CA HIS A 272 -13.42 -9.74 -2.18
C HIS A 272 -12.57 -8.66 -1.50
N GLY A 273 -12.04 -7.71 -2.27
CA GLY A 273 -11.28 -6.57 -1.73
C GLY A 273 -12.11 -5.74 -0.75
N GLU A 274 -13.37 -5.45 -1.07
CA GLU A 274 -14.31 -4.75 -0.19
C GLU A 274 -14.55 -5.51 1.12
N GLN A 275 -14.70 -6.83 1.05
CA GLN A 275 -14.87 -7.68 2.24
C GLN A 275 -13.62 -7.65 3.14
N VAL A 276 -12.42 -7.74 2.55
CA VAL A 276 -11.15 -7.65 3.30
C VAL A 276 -11.00 -6.29 3.95
N LEU A 277 -11.30 -5.21 3.22
CA LEU A 277 -11.25 -3.84 3.73
C LEU A 277 -12.17 -3.68 4.96
N ALA A 278 -13.43 -4.12 4.84
CA ALA A 278 -14.40 -4.07 5.93
C ALA A 278 -13.98 -4.94 7.13
N ALA A 279 -13.47 -6.16 6.88
CA ALA A 279 -12.95 -7.04 7.93
C ALA A 279 -11.77 -6.44 8.67
N SER A 280 -10.94 -5.64 7.99
CA SER A 280 -9.85 -4.85 8.59
C SER A 280 -10.34 -3.63 9.39
N GLY A 281 -11.65 -3.41 9.50
CA GLY A 281 -12.24 -2.25 10.19
C GLY A 281 -12.04 -0.94 9.43
N MET A 282 -11.76 -1.02 8.15
CA MET A 282 -11.61 0.12 7.25
C MET A 282 -12.86 0.34 6.42
N ARG A 283 -13.04 1.56 5.94
CA ARG A 283 -14.10 1.99 5.03
C ARG A 283 -13.50 2.67 3.82
N SER A 284 -14.24 2.75 2.71
CA SER A 284 -13.84 3.54 1.55
C SER A 284 -14.85 4.65 1.23
N ILE A 285 -14.33 5.71 0.64
CA ILE A 285 -15.10 6.80 0.02
C ILE A 285 -14.63 6.92 -1.41
N THR A 286 -15.53 6.75 -2.36
CA THR A 286 -15.20 6.73 -3.78
C THR A 286 -16.03 7.75 -4.54
N THR A 287 -15.39 8.47 -5.47
CA THR A 287 -16.05 9.29 -6.48
C THR A 287 -15.60 8.85 -7.87
N ALA A 288 -16.54 8.61 -8.77
CA ALA A 288 -16.29 8.26 -10.17
C ALA A 288 -16.93 9.29 -11.12
N ALA A 289 -16.34 9.46 -12.30
CA ALA A 289 -16.90 10.23 -13.39
C ALA A 289 -17.49 9.28 -14.43
N ARG A 290 -18.76 9.45 -14.75
CA ARG A 290 -19.48 8.75 -15.81
C ARG A 290 -19.57 9.66 -17.04
N HIS A 291 -19.20 9.17 -18.20
CA HIS A 291 -19.38 9.89 -19.44
C HIS A 291 -20.85 9.88 -19.87
N ALA A 292 -21.48 11.05 -19.97
CA ALA A 292 -22.94 11.19 -20.15
C ALA A 292 -23.46 10.48 -21.40
N ARG A 293 -22.74 10.57 -22.52
CA ARG A 293 -23.18 10.02 -23.81
C ARG A 293 -23.01 8.49 -23.91
N THR A 294 -21.89 7.93 -23.42
CA THR A 294 -21.64 6.48 -23.54
C THR A 294 -22.13 5.70 -22.33
N GLY A 295 -22.29 6.34 -21.19
CA GLY A 295 -22.64 5.70 -19.92
C GLY A 295 -21.47 5.01 -19.22
N GLU A 296 -20.27 5.03 -19.80
CA GLU A 296 -19.06 4.37 -19.26
C GLU A 296 -18.46 5.20 -18.12
N LEU A 297 -17.78 4.51 -17.17
CA LEU A 297 -16.95 5.17 -16.19
C LEU A 297 -15.65 5.65 -16.86
N ALA A 298 -15.38 6.95 -16.74
CA ALA A 298 -14.24 7.62 -17.35
C ALA A 298 -13.03 7.73 -16.40
N GLY A 299 -13.27 7.63 -15.11
CA GLY A 299 -12.24 7.70 -14.08
C GLY A 299 -12.84 7.61 -12.68
N TYR A 300 -12.00 7.43 -11.67
CA TYR A 300 -12.39 7.42 -10.26
C TYR A 300 -11.26 7.86 -9.35
N THR A 301 -11.61 8.16 -8.12
CA THR A 301 -10.69 8.36 -7.01
C THR A 301 -11.27 7.73 -5.75
N GLU A 302 -10.39 7.24 -4.86
CA GLU A 302 -10.80 6.54 -3.64
C GLU A 302 -9.96 6.97 -2.44
N ILE A 303 -10.61 7.11 -1.28
CA ILE A 303 -9.97 7.37 0.02
C ILE A 303 -10.39 6.25 0.97
N HIS A 304 -9.41 5.68 1.67
CA HIS A 304 -9.64 4.74 2.76
C HIS A 304 -9.59 5.43 4.12
N LEU A 305 -10.46 4.98 5.03
CA LEU A 305 -10.61 5.46 6.40
C LEU A 305 -10.39 4.31 7.37
N ASP A 306 -9.63 4.57 8.43
CA ASP A 306 -9.45 3.62 9.54
C ASP A 306 -10.25 4.09 10.75
N ALA A 307 -11.24 3.31 11.19
CA ALA A 307 -12.05 3.63 12.37
C ALA A 307 -11.22 3.75 13.65
N ARG A 308 -10.05 3.11 13.72
CA ARG A 308 -9.13 3.17 14.87
C ARG A 308 -8.21 4.39 14.84
N LYS A 309 -8.07 5.01 13.66
CA LYS A 309 -7.28 6.23 13.43
C LYS A 309 -8.16 7.32 12.81
N PRO A 310 -9.19 7.82 13.51
CA PRO A 310 -10.20 8.71 12.93
C PRO A 310 -9.65 10.04 12.43
N GLN A 311 -8.40 10.37 12.75
CA GLN A 311 -7.73 11.58 12.26
C GLN A 311 -6.91 11.36 10.98
N VAL A 312 -6.84 10.11 10.48
CA VAL A 312 -6.00 9.72 9.35
C VAL A 312 -6.85 9.14 8.24
N ALA A 313 -6.55 9.51 7.01
CA ALA A 313 -7.12 8.93 5.80
C ALA A 313 -6.01 8.62 4.79
N TYR A 314 -6.28 7.71 3.88
CA TYR A 314 -5.34 7.29 2.85
C TYR A 314 -5.97 7.50 1.48
N GLN A 315 -5.42 8.42 0.71
CA GLN A 315 -5.79 8.61 -0.69
C GLN A 315 -5.14 7.49 -1.50
N GLU A 316 -5.96 6.59 -1.92
CA GLU A 316 -5.58 5.46 -2.76
C GLU A 316 -5.57 5.86 -4.24
N ASN A 317 -6.11 5.04 -5.09
CA ASN A 317 -6.08 5.20 -6.52
C ASN A 317 -6.77 6.49 -7.01
N THR A 318 -6.20 7.09 -8.05
CA THR A 318 -6.85 8.07 -8.90
C THR A 318 -6.46 7.78 -10.35
N VAL A 319 -7.42 7.42 -11.18
CA VAL A 319 -7.19 7.16 -12.59
C VAL A 319 -8.24 7.83 -13.46
N VAL A 320 -7.83 8.31 -14.62
CA VAL A 320 -8.69 8.78 -15.71
C VAL A 320 -8.25 8.07 -16.98
N LEU A 321 -9.17 7.34 -17.60
CA LEU A 321 -8.90 6.61 -18.83
C LEU A 321 -8.39 7.54 -19.92
N THR A 322 -7.44 7.08 -20.72
CA THR A 322 -6.76 7.87 -21.75
C THR A 322 -7.70 8.66 -22.67
N PRO A 323 -8.85 8.11 -23.16
CA PRO A 323 -9.77 8.88 -24.00
C PRO A 323 -10.45 10.07 -23.29
N HIS A 324 -10.42 10.12 -21.97
CA HIS A 324 -11.08 11.13 -21.14
C HIS A 324 -10.09 12.09 -20.45
N ARG A 325 -8.79 12.00 -20.78
CA ARG A 325 -7.77 12.92 -20.27
C ARG A 325 -7.90 14.31 -20.91
N GLY A 326 -7.31 15.33 -20.31
CA GLY A 326 -7.38 16.72 -20.78
C GLY A 326 -8.63 17.49 -20.34
N HIS A 327 -9.60 16.84 -19.69
CA HIS A 327 -10.84 17.44 -19.16
C HIS A 327 -10.78 17.82 -17.67
N ARG A 328 -9.59 17.78 -17.04
CA ARG A 328 -9.37 18.03 -15.61
C ARG A 328 -10.16 17.09 -14.66
N LEU A 329 -10.55 15.92 -15.13
CA LEU A 329 -11.33 14.97 -14.32
C LEU A 329 -10.59 14.53 -13.04
N GLY A 330 -9.27 14.35 -13.07
CA GLY A 330 -8.51 13.99 -11.87
C GLY A 330 -8.66 15.02 -10.75
N MET A 331 -8.60 16.32 -11.06
CA MET A 331 -8.84 17.39 -10.10
C MET A 331 -10.30 17.41 -9.63
N LEU A 332 -11.27 17.28 -10.56
CA LEU A 332 -12.69 17.27 -10.26
C LEU A 332 -13.07 16.11 -9.33
N LEU A 333 -12.56 14.91 -9.61
CA LEU A 333 -12.77 13.71 -8.79
C LEU A 333 -12.23 13.92 -7.37
N LYS A 334 -10.96 14.35 -7.24
CA LYS A 334 -10.34 14.55 -5.93
C LYS A 334 -11.01 15.63 -5.10
N THR A 335 -11.37 16.77 -5.70
CA THR A 335 -12.07 17.84 -4.97
C THR A 335 -13.44 17.39 -4.48
N THR A 336 -14.21 16.68 -5.31
CA THR A 336 -15.53 16.14 -4.93
C THR A 336 -15.38 15.08 -3.83
N ASN A 337 -14.38 14.22 -3.91
CA ASN A 337 -14.16 13.18 -2.91
C ASN A 337 -13.67 13.75 -1.57
N LEU A 338 -12.90 14.86 -1.59
CA LEU A 338 -12.51 15.58 -0.37
C LEU A 338 -13.70 16.30 0.29
N ASP A 339 -14.65 16.84 -0.52
CA ASP A 339 -15.91 17.37 0.01
C ASP A 339 -16.76 16.26 0.65
N LEU A 340 -16.78 15.08 0.08
CA LEU A 340 -17.44 13.91 0.67
C LEU A 340 -16.73 13.47 1.96
N LEU A 341 -15.39 13.42 1.96
CA LEU A 341 -14.58 13.12 3.14
C LEU A 341 -14.91 14.05 4.32
N ALA A 342 -15.01 15.36 4.06
CA ALA A 342 -15.31 16.34 5.09
C ALA A 342 -16.68 16.11 5.76
N ARG A 343 -17.64 15.54 5.02
CA ARG A 343 -18.99 15.20 5.55
C ARG A 343 -19.01 13.86 6.27
N GLU A 344 -18.39 12.84 5.68
CA GLU A 344 -18.43 11.46 6.17
C GLU A 344 -17.45 11.20 7.34
N ALA A 345 -16.33 11.93 7.36
CA ALA A 345 -15.27 11.75 8.35
C ALA A 345 -14.68 13.10 8.85
N PRO A 346 -15.47 13.92 9.55
CA PRO A 346 -15.08 15.29 9.94
C PRO A 346 -13.92 15.35 10.96
N LEU A 347 -13.52 14.21 11.51
CA LEU A 347 -12.38 14.12 12.42
C LEU A 347 -11.03 13.96 11.70
N VAL A 348 -11.02 13.68 10.41
CA VAL A 348 -9.77 13.52 9.64
C VAL A 348 -9.00 14.85 9.65
N ARG A 349 -7.70 14.74 9.89
CA ARG A 349 -6.74 15.85 9.95
C ARG A 349 -5.58 15.66 8.98
N ARG A 350 -5.32 14.44 8.56
CA ARG A 350 -4.23 14.10 7.63
C ARG A 350 -4.73 13.11 6.57
N VAL A 351 -4.38 13.39 5.32
CA VAL A 351 -4.62 12.48 4.20
C VAL A 351 -3.28 12.13 3.57
N HIS A 352 -2.91 10.86 3.61
CA HIS A 352 -1.66 10.34 3.05
C HIS A 352 -1.85 9.89 1.61
N THR A 353 -0.83 10.02 0.76
CA THR A 353 -0.81 9.53 -0.62
C THR A 353 0.60 9.22 -1.09
N TRP A 354 0.76 8.32 -2.06
CA TRP A 354 2.02 7.97 -2.70
C TRP A 354 1.92 8.15 -4.20
N ASN A 355 2.97 8.69 -4.79
CA ASN A 355 3.06 8.84 -6.24
C ASN A 355 4.50 8.70 -6.70
N ALA A 356 4.68 8.01 -7.82
CA ALA A 356 5.96 8.00 -8.51
C ALA A 356 6.46 9.43 -8.78
N GLN A 357 7.75 9.69 -8.55
CA GLN A 357 8.34 11.03 -8.74
C GLN A 357 8.25 11.52 -10.20
N GLU A 358 8.20 10.61 -11.16
CA GLU A 358 8.01 10.90 -12.58
C GLU A 358 6.54 11.15 -12.97
N ASN A 359 5.56 10.96 -12.06
CA ASN A 359 4.16 11.25 -12.33
C ASN A 359 3.84 12.74 -12.12
N GLU A 360 4.46 13.60 -12.92
CA GLU A 360 4.35 15.06 -12.82
C GLU A 360 2.89 15.54 -12.81
N HIS A 361 2.03 14.89 -13.60
CA HIS A 361 0.62 15.28 -13.68
C HIS A 361 -0.12 15.09 -12.35
N MET A 362 0.05 13.93 -11.71
CA MET A 362 -0.59 13.65 -10.42
C MET A 362 0.03 14.47 -9.30
N LEU A 363 1.35 14.67 -9.33
CA LEU A 363 2.06 15.51 -8.37
C LEU A 363 1.56 16.97 -8.46
N ALA A 364 1.34 17.50 -9.66
CA ALA A 364 0.80 18.88 -9.83
C ALA A 364 -0.61 19.00 -9.24
N ILE A 365 -1.48 17.99 -9.41
CA ILE A 365 -2.81 17.97 -8.80
C ILE A 365 -2.69 17.96 -7.27
N ASN A 366 -1.83 17.10 -6.72
CA ASN A 366 -1.67 16.97 -5.28
C ASN A 366 -1.10 18.25 -4.65
N VAL A 367 -0.09 18.86 -5.26
CA VAL A 367 0.48 20.14 -4.79
C VAL A 367 -0.59 21.25 -4.80
N ALA A 368 -1.41 21.35 -5.86
CA ALA A 368 -2.51 22.30 -5.92
C ALA A 368 -3.56 22.07 -4.81
N LEU A 369 -3.77 20.82 -4.39
CA LEU A 369 -4.64 20.45 -3.28
C LEU A 369 -3.99 20.62 -1.89
N GLY A 370 -2.75 21.09 -1.81
CA GLY A 370 -2.06 21.34 -0.54
C GLY A 370 -1.33 20.13 0.04
N TYR A 371 -1.10 19.08 -0.72
CA TYR A 371 -0.21 18.00 -0.30
C TYR A 371 1.25 18.47 -0.31
N HIS A 372 2.00 18.11 0.70
CA HIS A 372 3.44 18.34 0.80
C HIS A 372 4.18 17.03 1.08
N VAL A 373 5.43 16.95 0.66
CA VAL A 373 6.28 15.77 0.82
C VAL A 373 6.53 15.51 2.29
N ALA A 374 6.25 14.29 2.74
CA ALA A 374 6.50 13.83 4.10
C ALA A 374 7.65 12.82 4.18
N SER A 375 7.82 12.00 3.14
CA SER A 375 8.92 11.04 3.05
C SER A 375 9.15 10.58 1.61
N ILE A 376 10.26 9.90 1.40
CA ILE A 376 10.69 9.35 0.11
C ILE A 376 10.78 7.83 0.23
N TRP A 377 10.26 7.13 -0.76
CA TRP A 377 10.26 5.68 -0.82
C TRP A 377 11.01 5.20 -2.06
N GLY A 378 12.02 4.36 -1.86
CA GLY A 378 12.73 3.73 -2.97
C GLY A 378 12.17 2.35 -3.23
N ALA A 379 11.77 2.08 -4.47
CA ALA A 379 11.36 0.77 -4.94
C ALA A 379 12.55 0.06 -5.59
N TRP A 380 12.83 -1.14 -5.15
CA TRP A 380 14.01 -1.92 -5.51
C TRP A 380 13.63 -3.23 -6.17
N GLN A 381 14.50 -3.70 -7.08
CA GLN A 381 14.31 -4.96 -7.77
C GLN A 381 15.59 -5.79 -7.81
N LEU A 382 15.44 -7.12 -7.74
CA LEU A 382 16.50 -8.10 -7.87
C LEU A 382 16.02 -9.25 -8.77
N GLY A 383 16.67 -9.46 -9.91
CA GLY A 383 16.51 -10.70 -10.69
C GLY A 383 17.18 -11.87 -9.94
N ILE A 384 16.46 -12.97 -9.79
CA ILE A 384 16.97 -14.19 -9.17
C ILE A 384 16.86 -15.34 -10.18
N SER A 385 17.98 -15.73 -10.71
CA SER A 385 18.12 -16.94 -11.56
C SER A 385 18.25 -18.19 -10.68
#